data_788030c9eb8ba18cd726e845d436b3c0
#
_entry.id   788030c9eb8ba18cd726e845d436b3c0
#
_cell.length_a   1.000
_cell.length_b   1.000
_cell.length_c   1.000
_cell.angle_alpha   90.00
_cell.angle_beta   90.00
_cell.angle_gamma   90.00
#
_symmetry.space_group_name_H-M   'P 1'
#
loop_
_entity.id
_entity.type
_entity.pdbx_description
1 polymer ?
#
loop_
_entity_poly.entity_id
_entity_poly.type
_entity_poly.pdbx_seq_one_letter_code
_entity_poly.pdbx_strand_id
1 'polypeptide(L)'
;RLNEAAGGEVFGFCFDTGHANLIGLDFEDFITTLGKRIKVLHIHDNDGVADLHQIPYTFARGRENQTSTDWAGFLAGLMKIGFDQVLSFETAPVLSAFPEQMKRPALAFIAKIGGCFAEEIEKGR
;
A
#
# COMPACT_ATOMS: atom_id res chain seq x y z
N ARG A 1 -18.54 -6.99 -15.35
CA ARG A 1 -19.41 -6.11 -16.17
C ARG A 1 -18.59 -5.13 -17.04
N LEU A 2 -17.62 -4.35 -16.45
CA LEU A 2 -16.83 -3.41 -17.26
C LEU A 2 -15.97 -4.11 -18.30
N ASN A 3 -15.30 -5.19 -17.93
CA ASN A 3 -14.47 -5.99 -18.84
C ASN A 3 -15.31 -6.70 -19.92
N GLU A 4 -16.49 -7.19 -19.56
CA GLU A 4 -17.45 -7.72 -20.54
C GLU A 4 -17.88 -6.67 -21.56
N ALA A 5 -18.22 -5.45 -21.09
CA ALA A 5 -18.61 -4.34 -21.95
C ALA A 5 -17.46 -3.86 -22.86
N ALA A 6 -16.21 -3.95 -22.38
CA ALA A 6 -15.02 -3.60 -23.16
C ALA A 6 -14.56 -4.71 -24.13
N GLY A 7 -15.15 -5.90 -24.05
CA GLY A 7 -14.78 -7.05 -24.89
C GLY A 7 -13.43 -7.68 -24.53
N GLY A 8 -12.94 -7.48 -23.31
CA GLY A 8 -11.66 -8.04 -22.84
C GLY A 8 -11.26 -7.56 -21.46
N GLU A 9 -10.10 -7.99 -20.99
CA GLU A 9 -9.54 -7.60 -19.69
C GLU A 9 -8.84 -6.22 -19.77
N VAL A 10 -9.63 -5.15 -19.87
CA VAL A 10 -9.15 -3.76 -19.98
C VAL A 10 -9.05 -3.08 -18.62
N PHE A 11 -9.95 -3.43 -17.69
CA PHE A 11 -10.05 -2.79 -16.37
C PHE A 11 -9.44 -3.68 -15.29
N GLY A 12 -8.55 -3.11 -14.49
CA GLY A 12 -8.02 -3.68 -13.27
C GLY A 12 -8.48 -2.92 -12.04
N PHE A 13 -7.99 -3.33 -10.88
CA PHE A 13 -8.26 -2.70 -9.59
C PHE A 13 -7.02 -2.00 -9.09
N CYS A 14 -7.18 -0.77 -8.59
CA CYS A 14 -6.18 -0.07 -7.81
C CYS A 14 -6.49 -0.30 -6.32
N PHE A 15 -5.58 -0.93 -5.60
CA PHE A 15 -5.71 -1.05 -4.15
C PHE A 15 -4.95 0.10 -3.48
N ASP A 16 -5.70 0.93 -2.77
CA ASP A 16 -5.21 2.10 -2.04
C ASP A 16 -5.22 1.80 -0.55
N THR A 17 -4.04 1.77 0.07
CA THR A 17 -3.89 1.40 1.49
C THR A 17 -4.52 2.40 2.43
N GLY A 18 -4.43 3.69 2.12
CA GLY A 18 -5.01 4.74 2.95
C GLY A 18 -6.52 4.73 2.92
N HIS A 19 -7.13 4.66 1.74
CA HIS A 19 -8.59 4.57 1.61
C HIS A 19 -9.14 3.28 2.22
N ALA A 20 -8.44 2.16 2.06
CA ALA A 20 -8.82 0.89 2.68
C ALA A 20 -8.78 0.97 4.23
N ASN A 21 -7.78 1.66 4.80
CA ASN A 21 -7.68 1.90 6.23
C ASN A 21 -8.82 2.78 6.76
N LEU A 22 -9.18 3.86 6.02
CA LEU A 22 -10.27 4.77 6.41
C LEU A 22 -11.62 4.07 6.52
N ILE A 23 -11.89 3.09 5.69
CA ILE A 23 -13.16 2.33 5.70
C ILE A 23 -13.08 1.02 6.49
N GLY A 24 -11.95 0.74 7.13
CA GLY A 24 -11.77 -0.40 8.01
C GLY A 24 -11.80 -1.77 7.31
N LEU A 25 -11.25 -1.85 6.09
CA LEU A 25 -11.16 -3.13 5.39
C LEU A 25 -10.18 -4.09 6.08
N ASP A 26 -10.51 -5.38 6.06
CA ASP A 26 -9.54 -6.45 6.26
C ASP A 26 -8.67 -6.54 5.01
N PHE A 27 -7.40 -6.16 5.10
CA PHE A 27 -6.52 -6.05 3.94
C PHE A 27 -6.21 -7.41 3.34
N GLU A 28 -5.91 -8.39 4.17
CA GLU A 28 -5.56 -9.73 3.69
C GLU A 28 -6.72 -10.38 2.96
N ASP A 29 -7.92 -10.34 3.56
CA ASP A 29 -9.13 -10.92 2.95
C ASP A 29 -9.50 -10.19 1.65
N PHE A 30 -9.48 -8.88 1.65
CA PHE A 30 -9.85 -8.08 0.48
C PHE A 30 -8.87 -8.27 -0.68
N ILE A 31 -7.56 -8.24 -0.41
CA ILE A 31 -6.51 -8.46 -1.41
C ILE A 31 -6.61 -9.87 -2.01
N THR A 32 -6.79 -10.88 -1.16
CA THR A 32 -6.92 -12.26 -1.64
C THR A 32 -8.19 -12.49 -2.46
N THR A 33 -9.29 -11.85 -2.09
CA THR A 33 -10.55 -11.87 -2.86
C THR A 33 -10.40 -11.24 -4.24
N LEU A 34 -9.69 -10.11 -4.35
CA LEU A 34 -9.42 -9.46 -5.63
C LEU A 34 -8.41 -10.23 -6.48
N GLY A 35 -7.40 -10.81 -5.86
CA GLY A 35 -6.38 -11.61 -6.52
C GLY A 35 -5.69 -10.85 -7.66
N LYS A 36 -5.51 -11.51 -8.79
CA LYS A 36 -4.83 -10.96 -9.99
C LYS A 36 -5.55 -9.76 -10.65
N ARG A 37 -6.73 -9.39 -10.17
CA ARG A 37 -7.40 -8.16 -10.63
C ARG A 37 -6.75 -6.89 -10.09
N ILE A 38 -5.96 -6.98 -9.01
CA ILE A 38 -5.14 -5.87 -8.54
C ILE A 38 -4.01 -5.63 -9.54
N LYS A 39 -3.97 -4.45 -10.13
CA LYS A 39 -2.98 -4.04 -11.12
C LYS A 39 -2.13 -2.86 -10.67
N VAL A 40 -2.65 -2.05 -9.75
CA VAL A 40 -2.00 -0.84 -9.25
C VAL A 40 -2.14 -0.81 -7.73
N LEU A 41 -1.11 -0.31 -7.08
CA LEU A 41 -1.11 0.00 -5.65
C LEU A 41 -0.88 1.49 -5.46
N HIS A 42 -1.63 2.10 -4.55
CA HIS A 42 -1.31 3.39 -3.94
C HIS A 42 -0.96 3.13 -2.48
N ILE A 43 0.32 3.22 -2.16
CA ILE A 43 0.84 2.87 -0.85
C ILE A 43 1.12 4.15 -0.07
N HIS A 44 0.35 4.38 0.97
CA HIS A 44 0.53 5.46 1.93
C HIS A 44 -0.13 5.12 3.26
N ASP A 45 0.21 5.87 4.29
CA ASP A 45 -0.29 5.67 5.64
C ASP A 45 -1.20 6.82 6.08
N ASN A 46 -2.12 6.53 6.98
CA ASN A 46 -2.94 7.51 7.68
C ASN A 46 -3.32 7.01 9.09
N ASP A 47 -3.96 7.88 9.86
CA ASP A 47 -4.40 7.59 11.22
C ASP A 47 -5.74 6.85 11.33
N GLY A 48 -6.33 6.47 10.19
CA GLY A 48 -7.66 5.88 10.11
C GLY A 48 -8.82 6.88 10.20
N VAL A 49 -8.52 8.19 10.18
CA VAL A 49 -9.51 9.27 10.29
C VAL A 49 -9.42 10.23 9.11
N ALA A 50 -8.21 10.63 8.73
CA ALA A 50 -7.95 11.57 7.65
C ALA A 50 -7.05 10.95 6.57
N ASP A 51 -7.23 11.38 5.33
CA ASP A 51 -6.43 10.93 4.19
C ASP A 51 -5.09 11.69 4.14
N LEU A 52 -4.10 11.21 4.91
CA LEU A 52 -2.88 11.94 5.23
C LEU A 52 -1.69 11.67 4.31
N HIS A 53 -1.72 10.62 3.49
CA HIS A 53 -0.66 10.28 2.53
C HIS A 53 0.76 10.24 3.14
N GLN A 54 0.91 9.65 4.31
CA GLN A 54 2.19 9.58 5.03
C GLN A 54 3.01 8.33 4.67
N ILE A 55 4.26 8.31 5.10
CA ILE A 55 5.15 7.15 4.94
C ILE A 55 4.59 5.97 5.76
N PRO A 56 4.63 4.73 5.25
CA PRO A 56 4.23 3.55 6.01
C PRO A 56 4.85 3.49 7.40
N TYR A 57 4.08 2.99 8.37
CA TYR A 57 4.43 2.91 9.79
C TYR A 57 4.49 4.25 10.55
N THR A 58 4.00 5.34 9.97
CA THR A 58 3.99 6.64 10.64
C THR A 58 3.03 6.66 11.82
N PHE A 59 1.88 6.00 11.70
CA PHE A 59 0.84 6.02 12.73
C PHE A 59 0.80 4.74 13.54
N ALA A 60 1.42 4.77 14.73
CA ALA A 60 1.31 3.70 15.71
C ALA A 60 -0.01 3.79 16.48
N ARG A 61 -0.64 2.63 16.77
CA ARG A 61 -1.77 2.53 17.69
C ARG A 61 -1.33 1.86 19.00
N GLY A 62 -1.40 2.59 20.10
CA GLY A 62 -1.19 2.03 21.43
C GLY A 62 0.25 1.59 21.70
N ARG A 63 0.40 0.46 22.37
CA ARG A 63 1.69 -0.14 22.75
C ARG A 63 2.08 -1.23 21.76
N GLU A 64 3.38 -1.35 21.49
CA GLU A 64 4.00 -2.52 20.84
C GLU A 64 3.52 -2.83 19.42
N ASN A 65 4.15 -2.19 18.44
CA ASN A 65 4.06 -2.56 17.01
C ASN A 65 2.65 -2.56 16.37
N GLN A 66 1.65 -2.00 17.03
CA GLN A 66 0.35 -1.79 16.44
C GLN A 66 0.36 -0.51 15.61
N THR A 67 0.05 -0.65 14.34
CA THR A 67 -0.08 0.47 13.40
C THR A 67 -1.56 0.75 13.08
N SER A 68 -1.87 1.99 12.68
CA SER A 68 -3.22 2.33 12.21
C SER A 68 -3.58 1.52 10.97
N THR A 69 -2.67 1.45 10.01
CA THR A 69 -2.81 0.64 8.79
C THR A 69 -2.30 -0.78 9.05
N ASP A 70 -3.05 -1.79 8.62
CA ASP A 70 -2.66 -3.21 8.73
C ASP A 70 -1.61 -3.60 7.69
N TRP A 71 -0.36 -3.21 7.93
CA TRP A 71 0.77 -3.54 7.05
C TRP A 71 1.04 -5.05 6.99
N ALA A 72 0.79 -5.78 8.07
CA ALA A 72 0.97 -7.23 8.10
C ALA A 72 -0.04 -7.92 7.17
N GLY A 73 -1.33 -7.58 7.27
CA GLY A 73 -2.36 -8.08 6.36
C GLY A 73 -2.14 -7.66 4.92
N PHE A 74 -1.66 -6.42 4.68
CA PHE A 74 -1.27 -5.96 3.35
C PHE A 74 -0.22 -6.87 2.69
N LEU A 75 0.89 -7.10 3.39
CA LEU A 75 1.98 -7.93 2.88
C LEU A 75 1.57 -9.39 2.74
N ALA A 76 0.84 -9.94 3.72
CA ALA A 76 0.33 -11.30 3.66
C ALA A 76 -0.61 -11.51 2.46
N GLY A 77 -1.50 -10.58 2.20
CA GLY A 77 -2.40 -10.61 1.05
C GLY A 77 -1.64 -10.57 -0.28
N LEU A 78 -0.70 -9.63 -0.44
CA LEU A 78 0.11 -9.52 -1.65
C LEU A 78 0.99 -10.76 -1.90
N MET A 79 1.58 -11.30 -0.82
CA MET A 79 2.33 -12.55 -0.88
C MET A 79 1.46 -13.71 -1.37
N LYS A 80 0.25 -13.88 -0.81
CA LYS A 80 -0.68 -14.96 -1.18
C LYS A 80 -1.10 -14.92 -2.64
N ILE A 81 -1.34 -13.75 -3.20
CA ILE A 81 -1.72 -13.61 -4.61
C ILE A 81 -0.53 -13.65 -5.57
N GLY A 82 0.70 -13.70 -5.05
CA GLY A 82 1.92 -13.65 -5.85
C GLY A 82 2.04 -12.33 -6.62
N PHE A 83 1.78 -11.18 -5.95
CA PHE A 83 1.81 -9.87 -6.60
C PHE A 83 3.21 -9.59 -7.17
N ASP A 84 3.28 -9.22 -8.44
CA ASP A 84 4.51 -9.03 -9.21
C ASP A 84 4.57 -7.68 -9.96
N GLN A 85 3.66 -6.76 -9.61
CA GLN A 85 3.61 -5.44 -10.21
C GLN A 85 4.34 -4.40 -9.36
N VAL A 86 4.29 -3.14 -9.77
CA VAL A 86 5.01 -2.03 -9.12
C VAL A 86 4.41 -1.70 -7.75
N LEU A 87 5.28 -1.49 -6.76
CA LEU A 87 4.94 -0.92 -5.46
C LEU A 87 4.96 0.61 -5.58
N SER A 88 3.83 1.22 -5.86
CA SER A 88 3.70 2.67 -6.05
C SER A 88 3.41 3.37 -4.72
N PHE A 89 4.35 4.19 -4.25
CA PHE A 89 4.18 4.99 -3.04
C PHE A 89 3.58 6.37 -3.36
N GLU A 90 2.47 6.69 -2.72
CA GLU A 90 1.76 7.96 -2.89
C GLU A 90 1.96 8.86 -1.66
N THR A 91 3.21 9.28 -1.45
CA THR A 91 3.67 10.05 -0.29
C THR A 91 4.07 11.49 -0.63
N ALA A 92 3.50 12.05 -1.70
CA ALA A 92 3.83 13.38 -2.20
C ALA A 92 3.70 14.50 -1.16
N PRO A 93 2.69 14.55 -0.25
CA PRO A 93 2.62 15.55 0.80
C PRO A 93 3.85 15.58 1.72
N VAL A 94 4.43 14.43 2.03
CA VAL A 94 5.68 14.33 2.81
C VAL A 94 6.80 15.05 2.08
N LEU A 95 6.95 14.81 0.78
CA LEU A 95 7.99 15.42 -0.04
C LEU A 95 7.78 16.92 -0.21
N SER A 96 6.55 17.40 -0.32
CA SER A 96 6.24 18.82 -0.45
C SER A 96 6.47 19.60 0.85
N ALA A 97 6.26 18.97 2.01
CA ALA A 97 6.44 19.59 3.32
C ALA A 97 7.89 19.59 3.82
N PHE A 98 8.73 18.68 3.31
CA PHE A 98 10.12 18.57 3.75
C PHE A 98 10.99 19.69 3.16
N PRO A 99 11.92 20.28 3.96
CA PRO A 99 12.96 21.15 3.42
C PRO A 99 13.76 20.44 2.32
N GLU A 100 14.29 21.18 1.35
CA GLU A 100 14.96 20.64 0.17
C GLU A 100 16.07 19.62 0.51
N GLN A 101 16.89 19.95 1.52
CA GLN A 101 17.98 19.07 1.97
C GLN A 101 17.52 17.74 2.57
N MET A 102 16.24 17.63 2.98
CA MET A 102 15.65 16.43 3.57
C MET A 102 14.90 15.55 2.57
N LYS A 103 14.56 16.08 1.40
CA LYS A 103 13.79 15.33 0.38
C LYS A 103 14.50 14.07 -0.08
N ARG A 104 15.78 14.17 -0.40
CA ARG A 104 16.58 13.02 -0.85
C ARG A 104 16.70 11.93 0.20
N PRO A 105 17.04 12.21 1.47
CA PRO A 105 16.98 11.22 2.54
C PRO A 105 15.59 10.60 2.73
N ALA A 106 14.51 11.38 2.63
CA ALA A 106 13.14 10.87 2.74
C ALA A 106 12.80 9.88 1.61
N LEU A 107 13.15 10.22 0.38
CA LEU A 107 12.98 9.32 -0.78
C LEU A 107 13.78 8.02 -0.62
N ALA A 108 15.02 8.11 -0.14
CA ALA A 108 15.84 6.93 0.12
C ALA A 108 15.21 6.03 1.20
N PHE A 109 14.61 6.62 2.22
CA PHE A 109 13.90 5.87 3.26
C PHE A 109 12.65 5.18 2.72
N ILE A 110 11.83 5.86 1.92
CA ILE A 110 10.66 5.27 1.26
C ILE A 110 11.08 4.11 0.34
N ALA A 111 12.13 4.29 -0.44
CA ALA A 111 12.68 3.22 -1.29
C ALA A 111 13.16 2.01 -0.47
N LYS A 112 13.76 2.24 0.70
CA LYS A 112 14.15 1.16 1.62
C LYS A 112 12.95 0.40 2.15
N ILE A 113 11.86 1.08 2.52
CA ILE A 113 10.60 0.43 2.91
C ILE A 113 10.08 -0.43 1.76
N GLY A 114 10.06 0.11 0.54
CA GLY A 114 9.65 -0.63 -0.66
C GLY A 114 10.47 -1.89 -0.89
N GLY A 115 11.79 -1.82 -0.69
CA GLY A 115 12.67 -2.99 -0.76
C GLY A 115 12.30 -4.07 0.28
N CYS A 116 12.05 -3.67 1.53
CA CYS A 116 11.60 -4.61 2.57
C CYS A 116 10.23 -5.23 2.22
N PHE A 117 9.30 -4.46 1.67
CA PHE A 117 8.01 -5.00 1.22
C PHE A 117 8.17 -6.02 0.09
N ALA A 118 9.00 -5.71 -0.89
CA ALA A 118 9.30 -6.63 -1.99
C ALA A 118 9.90 -7.94 -1.49
N GLU A 119 10.88 -7.88 -0.59
CA GLU A 119 11.48 -9.06 0.03
C GLU A 119 10.45 -9.94 0.76
N GLU A 120 9.50 -9.35 1.49
CA GLU A 120 8.43 -10.11 2.17
C GLU A 120 7.47 -10.76 1.16
N ILE A 121 7.05 -10.03 0.13
CA ILE A 121 6.14 -10.54 -0.91
C ILE A 121 6.79 -11.69 -1.67
N GLU A 122 8.08 -11.62 -1.95
CA GLU A 122 8.82 -12.65 -2.68
C GLU A 122 8.99 -13.96 -1.92
N LYS A 123 8.93 -13.95 -0.58
CA LYS A 123 8.96 -15.19 0.23
C LYS A 123 7.83 -16.16 -0.09
N GLY A 124 6.72 -15.68 -0.64
CA GLY A 124 5.58 -16.49 -1.05
C GLY A 124 5.72 -17.14 -2.43
N ARG A 125 6.79 -16.80 -3.13
CA ARG A 125 7.11 -17.38 -4.44
C ARG A 125 8.11 -18.52 -4.26
#